data_df544217778841eb87446a1b44a2c6b2
#
_entry.id   df544217778841eb87446a1b44a2c6b2
#
_cell.length_a   1.000
_cell.length_b   1.000
_cell.length_c   1.000
_cell.angle_alpha   90.00
_cell.angle_beta   90.00
_cell.angle_gamma   90.00
#
_symmetry.space_group_name_H-M   'P 1'
#
loop_
_entity.id
_entity.type
_entity.pdbx_description
1 polymer ?
#
loop_
_entity_poly.entity_id
_entity_poly.type
_entity_poly.pdbx_seq_one_letter_code
_entity_poly.pdbx_strand_id
1 'polypeptide(L)'
;GFKQAETIHPVQGGLAGLAKTAAIEWENVCCHAIDVAANRSDHRKIASAVVKEILTPGPVEIGLGSEYRYTLTLETKPYPAGQINLDPDDVIVISGGARGITSAAALTLARHAGPCLVLLGRSPNPVAEPLWLSSLEDEATIKKTILENEFMDKTPSPAEIEKVYKSYMTNREISRNLAALKSTGADVHYYSADLRDFEAVRTIIDAVRLDLGPIAGIIHGAGV
;
A
#
# COMPACT_ATOMS: atom_id res chain seq x y z
N GLY A 1 -14.97 -19.74 -18.01
CA GLY A 1 -16.05 -18.80 -17.67
C GLY A 1 -16.20 -18.58 -16.17
N PHE A 2 -16.66 -17.44 -15.79
CA PHE A 2 -16.78 -16.91 -14.41
C PHE A 2 -17.36 -17.88 -13.35
N LYS A 3 -18.13 -18.86 -13.72
CA LYS A 3 -18.79 -19.78 -12.78
C LYS A 3 -18.63 -21.27 -13.08
N GLN A 4 -17.98 -21.65 -14.16
CA GLN A 4 -18.09 -23.04 -14.67
C GLN A 4 -16.75 -23.73 -14.93
N ALA A 5 -15.62 -23.09 -14.60
CA ALA A 5 -14.32 -23.73 -14.78
C ALA A 5 -13.92 -24.50 -13.51
N GLU A 6 -13.79 -25.80 -13.61
CA GLU A 6 -13.17 -26.63 -12.58
C GLU A 6 -11.66 -26.33 -12.46
N THR A 7 -11.07 -25.72 -13.50
CA THR A 7 -9.65 -25.37 -13.55
C THR A 7 -9.49 -23.91 -13.93
N ILE A 8 -8.91 -23.12 -13.02
CA ILE A 8 -8.57 -21.72 -13.25
C ILE A 8 -7.09 -21.65 -13.62
N HIS A 9 -6.79 -21.04 -14.79
CA HIS A 9 -5.42 -20.70 -15.16
C HIS A 9 -5.11 -19.27 -14.71
N PRO A 10 -4.32 -19.06 -13.64
CA PRO A 10 -4.10 -17.75 -13.06
C PRO A 10 -3.47 -16.74 -14.05
N VAL A 11 -2.66 -17.23 -14.99
CA VAL A 11 -2.04 -16.40 -16.03
C VAL A 11 -3.08 -15.70 -16.93
N GLN A 12 -4.22 -16.35 -17.19
CA GLN A 12 -5.29 -15.74 -18.00
C GLN A 12 -5.99 -14.59 -17.27
N GLY A 13 -5.98 -14.58 -15.93
CA GLY A 13 -6.47 -13.46 -15.13
C GLY A 13 -5.70 -12.16 -15.37
N GLY A 14 -4.43 -12.26 -15.78
CA GLY A 14 -3.61 -11.10 -16.16
C GLY A 14 -4.15 -10.33 -17.37
N LEU A 15 -4.83 -11.02 -18.31
CA LEU A 15 -5.44 -10.36 -19.47
C LEU A 15 -6.59 -9.44 -19.06
N ALA A 16 -7.41 -9.85 -18.11
CA ALA A 16 -8.47 -9.01 -17.57
C ALA A 16 -7.90 -7.80 -16.80
N GLY A 17 -6.80 -8.00 -16.04
CA GLY A 17 -6.06 -6.90 -15.41
C GLY A 17 -5.53 -5.90 -16.42
N LEU A 18 -4.89 -6.38 -17.49
CA LEU A 18 -4.40 -5.52 -18.57
C LEU A 18 -5.51 -4.71 -19.23
N ALA A 19 -6.64 -5.34 -19.57
CA ALA A 19 -7.79 -4.66 -20.18
C ALA A 19 -8.37 -3.58 -19.26
N LYS A 20 -8.43 -3.83 -17.93
CA LYS A 20 -8.87 -2.84 -16.93
C LYS A 20 -7.91 -1.65 -16.83
N THR A 21 -6.61 -1.90 -16.81
CA THR A 21 -5.61 -0.84 -16.80
C THR A 21 -5.68 0.00 -18.09
N ALA A 22 -5.73 -0.66 -19.25
CA ALA A 22 -5.87 0.03 -20.53
C ALA A 22 -7.16 0.89 -20.61
N ALA A 23 -8.27 0.40 -20.06
CA ALA A 23 -9.52 1.15 -20.00
C ALA A 23 -9.44 2.43 -19.13
N ILE A 24 -8.54 2.46 -18.17
CA ILE A 24 -8.30 3.64 -17.32
C ILE A 24 -7.29 4.60 -17.96
N GLU A 25 -6.25 4.06 -18.60
CA GLU A 25 -5.13 4.87 -19.11
C GLU A 25 -5.37 5.42 -20.51
N TRP A 26 -6.18 4.75 -21.32
CA TRP A 26 -6.43 5.13 -22.72
C TRP A 26 -7.74 5.88 -22.84
N GLU A 27 -7.64 7.17 -23.03
CA GLU A 27 -8.81 8.02 -23.31
C GLU A 27 -9.48 7.61 -24.64
N ASN A 28 -10.80 7.57 -24.65
CA ASN A 28 -11.63 7.27 -25.85
C ASN A 28 -11.47 5.86 -26.44
N VAL A 29 -10.96 4.90 -25.66
CA VAL A 29 -10.85 3.49 -26.06
C VAL A 29 -11.76 2.62 -25.21
N CYS A 30 -12.63 1.82 -25.85
CA CYS A 30 -13.39 0.78 -25.20
C CYS A 30 -12.54 -0.50 -25.09
N CYS A 31 -12.24 -0.93 -23.87
CA CYS A 31 -11.50 -2.15 -23.62
C CYS A 31 -12.42 -3.22 -23.04
N HIS A 32 -12.34 -4.44 -23.58
CA HIS A 32 -13.10 -5.59 -23.09
C HIS A 32 -12.20 -6.80 -22.88
N ALA A 33 -12.35 -7.46 -21.74
CA ALA A 33 -11.85 -8.79 -21.48
C ALA A 33 -13.06 -9.76 -21.50
N ILE A 34 -13.15 -10.54 -22.55
CA ILE A 34 -14.29 -11.42 -22.78
C ILE A 34 -13.88 -12.87 -22.50
N ASP A 35 -14.49 -13.46 -21.49
CA ASP A 35 -14.32 -14.85 -21.12
C ASP A 35 -15.49 -15.68 -21.68
N VAL A 36 -15.16 -16.66 -22.52
CA VAL A 36 -16.15 -17.52 -23.17
C VAL A 36 -16.17 -18.90 -22.53
N ALA A 37 -17.32 -19.39 -22.14
CA ALA A 37 -17.46 -20.71 -21.55
C ALA A 37 -17.02 -21.82 -22.52
N ALA A 38 -16.13 -22.70 -22.05
CA ALA A 38 -15.49 -23.75 -22.85
C ALA A 38 -16.46 -24.81 -23.43
N ASN A 39 -17.64 -24.94 -22.87
CA ASN A 39 -18.66 -25.93 -23.29
C ASN A 39 -19.51 -25.49 -24.51
N ARG A 40 -19.19 -24.32 -25.08
CA ARG A 40 -19.85 -23.86 -26.30
C ARG A 40 -19.23 -24.47 -27.54
N SER A 41 -20.00 -25.25 -28.29
CA SER A 41 -19.57 -25.92 -29.54
C SER A 41 -19.89 -25.14 -30.82
N ASP A 42 -20.82 -24.16 -30.76
CA ASP A 42 -21.24 -23.36 -31.93
C ASP A 42 -20.34 -22.12 -32.07
N HIS A 43 -19.26 -22.27 -32.83
CA HIS A 43 -18.29 -21.19 -33.08
C HIS A 43 -18.89 -19.96 -33.75
N ARG A 44 -19.93 -20.10 -34.57
CA ARG A 44 -20.58 -18.94 -35.22
C ARG A 44 -21.37 -18.10 -34.23
N LYS A 45 -22.07 -18.75 -33.29
CA LYS A 45 -22.80 -18.02 -32.24
C LYS A 45 -21.81 -17.36 -31.26
N ILE A 46 -20.71 -18.01 -30.97
CA ILE A 46 -19.64 -17.41 -30.14
C ILE A 46 -19.08 -16.17 -30.81
N ALA A 47 -18.69 -16.27 -32.09
CA ALA A 47 -18.12 -15.15 -32.83
C ALA A 47 -19.12 -13.97 -32.89
N SER A 48 -20.40 -14.23 -33.19
CA SER A 48 -21.44 -13.22 -33.19
C SER A 48 -21.63 -12.54 -31.83
N ALA A 49 -21.59 -13.33 -30.75
CA ALA A 49 -21.69 -12.78 -29.39
C ALA A 49 -20.49 -11.90 -29.02
N VAL A 50 -19.28 -12.33 -29.37
CA VAL A 50 -18.05 -11.55 -29.14
C VAL A 50 -18.07 -10.24 -29.91
N VAL A 51 -18.45 -10.26 -31.20
CA VAL A 51 -18.59 -9.06 -32.03
C VAL A 51 -19.62 -8.10 -31.44
N LYS A 52 -20.72 -8.64 -30.94
CA LYS A 52 -21.76 -7.84 -30.30
C LYS A 52 -21.21 -7.13 -29.03
N GLU A 53 -20.43 -7.82 -28.20
CA GLU A 53 -19.82 -7.23 -27.02
C GLU A 53 -18.82 -6.13 -27.37
N ILE A 54 -17.98 -6.34 -28.39
CA ILE A 54 -17.01 -5.32 -28.86
C ILE A 54 -17.72 -4.04 -29.33
N LEU A 55 -18.90 -4.16 -29.91
CA LEU A 55 -19.68 -3.03 -30.43
C LEU A 55 -20.64 -2.42 -29.42
N THR A 56 -20.75 -2.97 -28.23
CA THR A 56 -21.71 -2.52 -27.20
C THR A 56 -20.94 -1.92 -26.02
N PRO A 57 -21.18 -0.66 -25.63
CA PRO A 57 -20.63 -0.10 -24.41
C PRO A 57 -21.03 -0.95 -23.19
N GLY A 58 -20.10 -1.16 -22.28
CA GLY A 58 -20.39 -2.00 -21.11
C GLY A 58 -19.19 -2.15 -20.17
N PRO A 59 -19.31 -3.07 -19.20
CA PRO A 59 -18.22 -3.35 -18.28
C PRO A 59 -17.01 -3.94 -19.00
N VAL A 60 -15.82 -3.69 -18.46
CA VAL A 60 -14.57 -4.17 -19.05
C VAL A 60 -14.46 -5.69 -19.01
N GLU A 61 -14.91 -6.32 -17.93
CA GLU A 61 -14.88 -7.78 -17.77
C GLU A 61 -16.27 -8.38 -18.03
N ILE A 62 -16.33 -9.27 -19.01
CA ILE A 62 -17.55 -9.91 -19.46
C ILE A 62 -17.36 -11.41 -19.59
N GLY A 63 -18.25 -12.18 -19.00
CA GLY A 63 -18.34 -13.63 -19.17
C GLY A 63 -19.53 -14.00 -20.05
N LEU A 64 -19.28 -14.73 -21.14
CA LEU A 64 -20.30 -15.26 -22.02
C LEU A 64 -20.58 -16.73 -21.71
N GLY A 65 -21.61 -16.96 -20.90
CA GLY A 65 -22.14 -18.30 -20.63
C GLY A 65 -23.07 -18.80 -21.74
N SER A 66 -23.63 -20.01 -21.56
CA SER A 66 -24.57 -20.61 -22.56
C SER A 66 -25.86 -19.79 -22.72
N GLU A 67 -26.40 -19.28 -21.64
CA GLU A 67 -27.70 -18.59 -21.60
C GLU A 67 -27.58 -17.15 -21.08
N TYR A 68 -26.56 -16.85 -20.28
CA TYR A 68 -26.42 -15.58 -19.58
C TYR A 68 -25.10 -14.92 -19.90
N ARG A 69 -25.15 -13.59 -19.83
CA ARG A 69 -24.01 -12.67 -19.84
C ARG A 69 -23.73 -12.31 -18.39
N TYR A 70 -22.48 -12.43 -17.99
CA TYR A 70 -22.02 -12.14 -16.63
C TYR A 70 -21.04 -10.95 -16.60
N THR A 71 -21.02 -10.23 -15.51
CA THR A 71 -19.95 -9.30 -15.18
C THR A 71 -19.62 -9.41 -13.71
N LEU A 72 -18.48 -8.85 -13.29
CA LEU A 72 -18.08 -8.75 -11.90
C LEU A 72 -18.61 -7.45 -11.31
N THR A 73 -19.18 -7.55 -10.12
CA THR A 73 -19.59 -6.40 -9.31
C THR A 73 -18.93 -6.47 -7.94
N LEU A 74 -18.62 -5.29 -7.38
CA LEU A 74 -18.13 -5.18 -6.01
C LEU A 74 -19.34 -5.09 -5.07
N GLU A 75 -19.39 -5.96 -4.10
CA GLU A 75 -20.36 -5.92 -3.03
C GLU A 75 -19.67 -5.63 -1.70
N THR A 76 -20.20 -4.67 -0.95
CA THR A 76 -19.77 -4.46 0.43
C THR A 76 -20.38 -5.54 1.31
N LYS A 77 -19.53 -6.38 1.90
CA LYS A 77 -19.96 -7.36 2.90
C LYS A 77 -19.41 -6.97 4.27
N PRO A 78 -20.21 -7.04 5.33
CA PRO A 78 -19.69 -6.87 6.67
C PRO A 78 -18.65 -7.97 6.92
N TYR A 79 -17.45 -7.55 7.30
CA TYR A 79 -16.40 -8.49 7.68
C TYR A 79 -16.75 -9.00 9.10
N PRO A 80 -16.78 -10.32 9.34
CA PRO A 80 -16.98 -10.82 10.69
C PRO A 80 -15.82 -10.32 11.55
N ALA A 81 -16.15 -9.71 12.69
CA ALA A 81 -15.15 -9.29 13.65
C ALA A 81 -14.35 -10.52 14.08
N GLY A 82 -13.11 -10.62 13.65
CA GLY A 82 -12.18 -11.63 14.14
C GLY A 82 -11.79 -11.30 15.58
N GLN A 83 -11.56 -12.30 16.39
CA GLN A 83 -10.90 -12.11 17.67
C GLN A 83 -9.41 -11.98 17.43
N ILE A 84 -8.83 -10.83 17.75
CA ILE A 84 -7.38 -10.65 17.76
C ILE A 84 -6.93 -11.10 19.15
N ASN A 85 -6.30 -12.25 19.23
CA ASN A 85 -5.67 -12.77 20.44
C ASN A 85 -4.20 -12.30 20.47
N LEU A 86 -3.99 -11.04 20.82
CA LEU A 86 -2.66 -10.46 21.03
C LEU A 86 -2.61 -9.90 22.46
N ASP A 87 -1.54 -10.24 23.14
CA ASP A 87 -1.23 -9.71 24.46
C ASP A 87 -0.35 -8.45 24.33
N PRO A 88 -0.31 -7.57 25.35
CA PRO A 88 0.56 -6.41 25.35
C PRO A 88 2.06 -6.74 25.21
N ASP A 89 2.47 -7.92 25.64
CA ASP A 89 3.86 -8.40 25.58
C ASP A 89 4.21 -9.03 24.22
N ASP A 90 3.23 -9.20 23.33
CA ASP A 90 3.46 -9.74 21.99
C ASP A 90 4.23 -8.74 21.13
N VAL A 91 5.32 -9.18 20.51
CA VAL A 91 6.14 -8.35 19.63
C VAL A 91 5.67 -8.47 18.18
N ILE A 92 5.20 -7.35 17.62
CA ILE A 92 4.77 -7.28 16.22
C ILE A 92 5.74 -6.43 15.40
N VAL A 93 6.38 -7.04 14.42
CA VAL A 93 7.28 -6.35 13.49
C VAL A 93 6.50 -5.81 12.30
N ILE A 94 6.60 -4.51 12.03
CA ILE A 94 5.85 -3.85 10.95
C ILE A 94 6.82 -3.12 10.01
N SER A 95 7.00 -3.63 8.81
CA SER A 95 7.76 -2.92 7.79
C SER A 95 6.92 -1.81 7.15
N GLY A 96 7.50 -0.61 7.01
CA GLY A 96 6.77 0.57 6.52
C GLY A 96 5.78 1.16 7.52
N GLY A 97 5.79 0.70 8.78
CA GLY A 97 4.78 1.03 9.79
C GLY A 97 4.79 2.48 10.31
N ALA A 98 5.80 3.27 9.97
CA ALA A 98 5.89 4.66 10.44
C ALA A 98 5.22 5.67 9.49
N ARG A 99 4.69 5.27 8.33
CA ARG A 99 4.14 6.17 7.30
C ARG A 99 2.91 5.59 6.59
N GLY A 100 2.12 6.50 6.04
CA GLY A 100 1.00 6.17 5.15
C GLY A 100 -0.03 5.23 5.78
N ILE A 101 -0.60 4.36 4.95
CA ILE A 101 -1.67 3.42 5.34
C ILE A 101 -1.18 2.42 6.41
N THR A 102 0.07 1.98 6.30
CA THR A 102 0.63 1.00 7.25
C THR A 102 0.74 1.59 8.66
N SER A 103 1.05 2.89 8.78
CA SER A 103 1.05 3.59 10.06
C SER A 103 -0.35 3.70 10.67
N ALA A 104 -1.38 3.95 9.84
CA ALA A 104 -2.77 3.96 10.29
C ALA A 104 -3.23 2.56 10.77
N ALA A 105 -2.82 1.50 10.07
CA ALA A 105 -3.06 0.12 10.49
C ALA A 105 -2.35 -0.20 11.82
N ALA A 106 -1.09 0.20 11.96
CA ALA A 106 -0.33 0.06 13.21
C ALA A 106 -1.01 0.79 14.38
N LEU A 107 -1.52 2.01 14.15
CA LEU A 107 -2.24 2.79 15.17
C LEU A 107 -3.54 2.11 15.59
N THR A 108 -4.26 1.52 14.64
CA THR A 108 -5.49 0.76 14.94
C THR A 108 -5.15 -0.48 15.78
N LEU A 109 -4.09 -1.20 15.43
CA LEU A 109 -3.62 -2.36 16.18
C LEU A 109 -3.19 -1.96 17.61
N ALA A 110 -2.41 -0.88 17.75
CA ALA A 110 -1.99 -0.36 19.05
C ALA A 110 -3.17 -0.01 19.97
N ARG A 111 -4.22 0.58 19.41
CA ARG A 111 -5.43 0.94 20.18
C ARG A 111 -6.28 -0.27 20.60
N HIS A 112 -6.25 -1.35 19.81
CA HIS A 112 -7.10 -2.52 20.05
C HIS A 112 -6.48 -3.55 20.97
N ALA A 113 -5.20 -3.81 20.82
CA ALA A 113 -4.51 -4.89 21.53
C ALA A 113 -3.29 -4.40 22.33
N GLY A 114 -2.73 -3.23 21.98
CA GLY A 114 -1.59 -2.63 22.66
C GLY A 114 -0.29 -3.45 22.65
N PRO A 115 0.02 -4.23 21.59
CA PRO A 115 1.23 -5.03 21.57
C PRO A 115 2.48 -4.16 21.49
N CYS A 116 3.65 -4.73 21.74
CA CYS A 116 4.92 -4.10 21.45
C CYS A 116 5.11 -4.01 19.93
N LEU A 117 5.30 -2.79 19.40
CA LEU A 117 5.43 -2.52 17.97
C LEU A 117 6.85 -2.20 17.58
N VAL A 118 7.42 -3.00 16.68
CA VAL A 118 8.73 -2.79 16.09
C VAL A 118 8.55 -2.34 14.64
N LEU A 119 8.78 -1.06 14.38
CA LEU A 119 8.60 -0.47 13.06
C LEU A 119 9.93 -0.42 12.31
N LEU A 120 9.95 -0.92 11.08
CA LEU A 120 11.11 -0.88 10.20
C LEU A 120 10.86 0.08 9.03
N GLY A 121 11.79 0.98 8.75
CA GLY A 121 11.69 1.90 7.63
C GLY A 121 13.05 2.36 7.12
N ARG A 122 13.13 2.80 5.85
CA ARG A 122 14.38 3.29 5.26
C ARG A 122 14.81 4.68 5.76
N SER A 123 13.87 5.46 6.25
CA SER A 123 14.17 6.81 6.73
C SER A 123 14.95 6.75 8.04
N PRO A 124 15.88 7.68 8.28
CA PRO A 124 16.56 7.77 9.57
C PRO A 124 15.59 7.94 10.75
N ASN A 125 16.07 7.67 11.95
CA ASN A 125 15.32 8.03 13.14
C ASN A 125 14.95 9.52 13.09
N PRO A 126 13.69 9.87 13.40
CA PRO A 126 13.26 11.26 13.30
C PRO A 126 14.00 12.12 14.35
N VAL A 127 14.33 13.32 13.91
CA VAL A 127 14.93 14.33 14.74
C VAL A 127 13.95 15.50 14.96
N ALA A 128 14.18 16.29 16.00
CA ALA A 128 13.37 17.47 16.24
C ALA A 128 13.42 18.42 15.03
N GLU A 129 12.27 18.96 14.65
CA GLU A 129 12.20 19.97 13.59
C GLU A 129 12.92 21.25 13.98
N PRO A 130 13.59 21.91 13.03
CA PRO A 130 14.08 23.27 13.25
C PRO A 130 12.93 24.21 13.64
N LEU A 131 13.19 25.14 14.54
CA LEU A 131 12.16 26.07 15.02
C LEU A 131 11.51 26.88 13.90
N TRP A 132 12.27 27.25 12.86
CA TRP A 132 11.76 27.96 11.71
C TRP A 132 10.78 27.15 10.86
N LEU A 133 10.81 25.82 10.95
CA LEU A 133 9.94 24.92 10.18
C LEU A 133 8.64 24.57 10.93
N SER A 134 8.69 24.52 12.25
CA SER A 134 7.65 23.87 13.08
C SER A 134 6.25 24.48 12.93
N SER A 135 6.14 25.77 12.58
CA SER A 135 4.88 26.50 12.39
C SER A 135 4.40 26.57 10.94
N LEU A 136 5.19 26.04 9.98
CA LEU A 136 4.88 26.16 8.56
C LEU A 136 4.15 24.92 8.06
N GLU A 137 3.06 25.12 7.31
CA GLU A 137 2.26 24.03 6.71
C GLU A 137 2.21 24.12 5.18
N ASP A 138 2.27 25.33 4.63
CA ASP A 138 2.19 25.55 3.19
C ASP A 138 3.50 25.19 2.48
N GLU A 139 3.41 24.36 1.43
CA GLU A 139 4.55 23.85 0.67
C GLU A 139 5.43 24.95 0.08
N ALA A 140 4.81 25.99 -0.50
CA ALA A 140 5.56 27.07 -1.13
C ALA A 140 6.34 27.89 -0.09
N THR A 141 5.73 28.16 1.06
CA THR A 141 6.36 28.84 2.19
C THR A 141 7.49 28.00 2.78
N ILE A 142 7.29 26.71 2.97
CA ILE A 142 8.32 25.78 3.45
C ILE A 142 9.52 25.76 2.50
N LYS A 143 9.29 25.59 1.19
CA LYS A 143 10.37 25.56 0.19
C LYS A 143 11.14 26.90 0.14
N LYS A 144 10.46 28.03 0.27
CA LYS A 144 11.11 29.34 0.37
C LYS A 144 11.99 29.44 1.61
N THR A 145 11.47 29.02 2.78
CA THR A 145 12.22 29.08 4.03
C THR A 145 13.38 28.09 4.05
N ILE A 146 13.26 26.94 3.38
CA ILE A 146 14.39 26.01 3.15
C ILE A 146 15.49 26.71 2.35
N LEU A 147 15.15 27.47 1.29
CA LEU A 147 16.14 28.25 0.52
C LEU A 147 16.90 29.22 1.42
N GLU A 148 16.19 29.92 2.30
CA GLU A 148 16.77 30.95 3.19
C GLU A 148 17.65 30.34 4.28
N ASN A 149 17.35 29.13 4.78
CA ASN A 149 18.07 28.55 5.92
C ASN A 149 19.12 27.48 5.54
N GLU A 150 18.88 26.70 4.48
CA GLU A 150 19.75 25.56 4.11
C GLU A 150 20.71 25.89 2.96
N PHE A 151 20.42 26.96 2.18
CA PHE A 151 21.17 27.29 0.97
C PHE A 151 21.68 28.73 0.94
N MET A 152 21.94 29.32 2.12
CA MET A 152 22.29 30.76 2.28
C MET A 152 23.31 31.28 1.26
N ASP A 153 24.32 30.48 0.87
CA ASP A 153 25.41 30.88 -0.04
C ASP A 153 25.42 30.08 -1.33
N LYS A 154 24.34 29.35 -1.65
CA LYS A 154 24.27 28.46 -2.83
C LYS A 154 23.01 28.74 -3.63
N THR A 155 23.12 28.55 -4.93
CA THR A 155 21.94 28.53 -5.82
C THR A 155 21.57 27.09 -6.10
N PRO A 156 20.66 26.47 -5.32
CA PRO A 156 20.27 25.08 -5.51
C PRO A 156 19.42 24.92 -6.76
N SER A 157 19.46 23.74 -7.34
CA SER A 157 18.50 23.32 -8.36
C SER A 157 17.13 23.05 -7.72
N PRO A 158 16.02 23.13 -8.49
CA PRO A 158 14.71 22.75 -8.01
C PRO A 158 14.64 21.32 -7.43
N ALA A 159 15.43 20.40 -7.97
CA ALA A 159 15.52 19.01 -7.50
C ALA A 159 16.16 18.91 -6.10
N GLU A 160 17.15 19.73 -5.80
CA GLU A 160 17.79 19.78 -4.48
C GLU A 160 16.83 20.33 -3.42
N ILE A 161 16.08 21.38 -3.75
CA ILE A 161 15.06 21.94 -2.84
C ILE A 161 13.99 20.89 -2.56
N GLU A 162 13.50 20.22 -3.61
CA GLU A 162 12.49 19.15 -3.49
C GLU A 162 12.98 17.99 -2.62
N LYS A 163 14.24 17.60 -2.76
CA LYS A 163 14.86 16.56 -1.93
C LYS A 163 14.88 16.95 -0.44
N VAL A 164 15.29 18.17 -0.13
CA VAL A 164 15.32 18.67 1.25
C VAL A 164 13.91 18.79 1.81
N TYR A 165 12.98 19.34 1.04
CA TYR A 165 11.56 19.43 1.40
C TYR A 165 10.98 18.06 1.75
N LYS A 166 11.15 17.05 0.87
CA LYS A 166 10.70 15.68 1.12
C LYS A 166 11.33 15.07 2.36
N SER A 167 12.59 15.35 2.63
CA SER A 167 13.26 14.90 3.84
C SER A 167 12.59 15.44 5.11
N TYR A 168 12.33 16.75 5.15
CA TYR A 168 11.65 17.39 6.28
C TYR A 168 10.21 16.88 6.45
N MET A 169 9.46 16.76 5.37
CA MET A 169 8.08 16.26 5.43
C MET A 169 8.03 14.78 5.87
N THR A 170 8.97 13.97 5.43
CA THR A 170 9.12 12.59 5.89
C THR A 170 9.43 12.52 7.38
N ASN A 171 10.38 13.34 7.86
CA ASN A 171 10.73 13.42 9.28
C ASN A 171 9.51 13.83 10.13
N ARG A 172 8.76 14.83 9.68
CA ARG A 172 7.54 15.32 10.33
C ARG A 172 6.47 14.23 10.41
N GLU A 173 6.21 13.54 9.31
CA GLU A 173 5.23 12.46 9.25
C GLU A 173 5.59 11.32 10.22
N ILE A 174 6.85 10.86 10.19
CA ILE A 174 7.33 9.79 11.08
C ILE A 174 7.21 10.24 12.53
N SER A 175 7.67 11.45 12.88
CA SER A 175 7.58 11.98 14.23
C SER A 175 6.15 12.02 14.77
N ARG A 176 5.21 12.51 13.96
CA ARG A 176 3.78 12.57 14.30
C ARG A 176 3.20 11.16 14.51
N ASN A 177 3.51 10.24 13.61
CA ASN A 177 2.98 8.88 13.68
C ASN A 177 3.54 8.11 14.87
N LEU A 178 4.85 8.23 15.16
CA LEU A 178 5.45 7.64 16.37
C LEU A 178 4.88 8.23 17.66
N ALA A 179 4.66 9.54 17.70
CA ALA A 179 4.03 10.19 18.84
C ALA A 179 2.58 9.70 19.03
N ALA A 180 1.81 9.57 17.94
CA ALA A 180 0.45 9.04 18.00
C ALA A 180 0.42 7.57 18.46
N LEU A 181 1.34 6.75 18.00
CA LEU A 181 1.45 5.35 18.45
C LEU A 181 1.81 5.28 19.95
N LYS A 182 2.81 6.00 20.40
CA LYS A 182 3.21 6.06 21.81
C LYS A 182 2.10 6.60 22.71
N SER A 183 1.27 7.52 22.22
CA SER A 183 0.14 8.06 22.99
C SER A 183 -0.96 7.03 23.28
N THR A 184 -0.97 5.89 22.61
CA THR A 184 -1.88 4.77 22.91
C THR A 184 -1.48 3.98 24.16
N GLY A 185 -0.25 4.17 24.65
CA GLY A 185 0.35 3.37 25.73
C GLY A 185 1.10 2.14 25.24
N ALA A 186 1.11 1.85 23.93
CA ALA A 186 1.87 0.75 23.36
C ALA A 186 3.39 1.04 23.43
N ASP A 187 4.18 0.00 23.62
CA ASP A 187 5.64 0.08 23.48
C ASP A 187 6.00 0.14 21.99
N VAL A 188 6.76 1.17 21.57
CA VAL A 188 7.00 1.45 20.15
C VAL A 188 8.47 1.71 19.89
N HIS A 189 9.08 0.85 19.09
CA HIS A 189 10.47 0.93 18.65
C HIS A 189 10.52 1.21 17.13
N TYR A 190 11.42 2.10 16.73
CA TYR A 190 11.64 2.39 15.31
C TYR A 190 13.10 2.13 14.94
N TYR A 191 13.31 1.33 13.92
CA TYR A 191 14.64 1.01 13.37
C TYR A 191 14.73 1.46 11.91
N SER A 192 15.80 2.18 11.60
CA SER A 192 16.12 2.57 10.22
C SER A 192 16.89 1.45 9.54
N ALA A 193 16.28 0.84 8.51
CA ALA A 193 16.93 -0.20 7.71
C ALA A 193 16.38 -0.22 6.28
N ASP A 194 17.25 -0.52 5.32
CA ASP A 194 16.82 -0.95 4.00
C ASP A 194 16.48 -2.44 4.06
N LEU A 195 15.21 -2.78 3.82
CA LEU A 195 14.74 -4.17 3.88
C LEU A 195 15.35 -5.09 2.81
N ARG A 196 16.06 -4.54 1.83
CA ARG A 196 16.84 -5.29 0.84
C ARG A 196 18.20 -5.74 1.38
N ASP A 197 18.65 -5.12 2.46
CA ASP A 197 19.88 -5.50 3.15
C ASP A 197 19.55 -6.57 4.21
N PHE A 198 19.79 -7.83 3.83
CA PHE A 198 19.50 -8.98 4.67
C PHE A 198 20.25 -8.95 6.01
N GLU A 199 21.52 -8.56 6.00
CA GLU A 199 22.34 -8.57 7.24
C GLU A 199 21.92 -7.44 8.20
N ALA A 200 21.55 -6.28 7.68
CA ALA A 200 20.99 -5.19 8.49
C ALA A 200 19.66 -5.61 9.13
N VAL A 201 18.75 -6.21 8.34
CA VAL A 201 17.48 -6.71 8.87
C VAL A 201 17.69 -7.82 9.90
N ARG A 202 18.55 -8.78 9.60
CA ARG A 202 18.90 -9.87 10.53
C ARG A 202 19.41 -9.35 11.86
N THR A 203 20.35 -8.41 11.83
CA THR A 203 20.91 -7.80 13.05
C THR A 203 19.83 -7.16 13.92
N ILE A 204 18.89 -6.43 13.28
CA ILE A 204 17.77 -5.82 14.00
C ILE A 204 16.85 -6.88 14.60
N ILE A 205 16.50 -7.90 13.83
CA ILE A 205 15.59 -8.96 14.27
C ILE A 205 16.21 -9.76 15.44
N ASP A 206 17.51 -10.02 15.38
CA ASP A 206 18.22 -10.73 16.46
C ASP A 206 18.27 -9.87 17.74
N ALA A 207 18.50 -8.55 17.63
CA ALA A 207 18.43 -7.62 18.74
C ALA A 207 16.99 -7.54 19.33
N VAL A 208 15.98 -7.43 18.49
CA VAL A 208 14.56 -7.42 18.90
C VAL A 208 14.21 -8.67 19.71
N ARG A 209 14.62 -9.84 19.23
CA ARG A 209 14.37 -11.10 19.95
C ARG A 209 15.07 -11.19 21.29
N LEU A 210 16.27 -10.61 21.37
CA LEU A 210 17.05 -10.60 22.62
C LEU A 210 16.46 -9.63 23.64
N ASP A 211 16.08 -8.43 23.22
CA ASP A 211 15.70 -7.32 24.08
C ASP A 211 14.21 -7.30 24.41
N LEU A 212 13.35 -7.68 23.45
CA LEU A 212 11.90 -7.56 23.55
C LEU A 212 11.17 -8.92 23.61
N GLY A 213 11.85 -10.00 23.23
CA GLY A 213 11.27 -11.34 23.27
C GLY A 213 10.90 -11.92 21.90
N PRO A 214 10.16 -13.03 21.87
CA PRO A 214 9.81 -13.72 20.63
C PRO A 214 8.84 -12.88 19.77
N ILE A 215 9.07 -12.87 18.46
CA ILE A 215 8.20 -12.18 17.52
C ILE A 215 6.91 -12.99 17.33
N ALA A 216 5.78 -12.43 17.73
CA ALA A 216 4.46 -13.04 17.63
C ALA A 216 3.80 -12.82 16.25
N GLY A 217 4.17 -11.73 15.56
CA GLY A 217 3.58 -11.43 14.25
C GLY A 217 4.42 -10.49 13.39
N ILE A 218 4.14 -10.52 12.08
CA ILE A 218 4.79 -9.65 11.10
C ILE A 218 3.75 -9.04 10.17
N ILE A 219 3.82 -7.72 10.00
CA ILE A 219 3.04 -6.99 8.99
C ILE A 219 4.01 -6.39 7.97
N HIS A 220 3.90 -6.79 6.72
CA HIS A 220 4.72 -6.24 5.65
C HIS A 220 3.93 -5.22 4.85
N GLY A 221 4.20 -3.93 5.10
CA GLY A 221 3.60 -2.80 4.40
C GLY A 221 4.61 -1.92 3.66
N ALA A 222 5.89 -2.29 3.65
CA ALA A 222 6.87 -1.58 2.85
C ALA A 222 6.72 -1.97 1.37
N GLY A 223 6.51 -0.96 0.53
CA GLY A 223 6.49 -1.06 -0.93
C GLY A 223 7.50 -0.10 -1.56
N VAL A 224 7.68 -0.20 -2.88
CA VAL A 224 8.49 0.71 -3.70
C VAL A 224 7.68 1.93 -4.08
#